data_23e4266368d2cecc691493fbb771cee6
#
_entry.id   23e4266368d2cecc691493fbb771cee6
#
_cell.length_a   1.000
_cell.length_b   1.000
_cell.length_c   1.000
_cell.angle_alpha   90.00
_cell.angle_beta   90.00
_cell.angle_gamma   90.00
#
_symmetry.space_group_name_H-M   'P 1'
#
loop_
_entity.id
_entity.type
_entity.pdbx_description
1 polymer ?
#
loop_
_entity_poly.entity_id
_entity_poly.type
_entity_poly.pdbx_seq_one_letter_code
_entity_poly.pdbx_strand_id
1 'polypeptide(L)'
;DFDAYRSLSTYSGYGVYLIDNEWIKGYAPSLNANPDLAWEKSTAFNVGVDFVAFDSRLRGSVEYFDRRSQDLLYNYTAPQPPFIYNTILVNVGTTKNTGIEASLEYDVLSKTAFKWTTGVNWSMGETKLTKLSSDVYQMAYLDLYQKPGPGSSEYFFRIEEGGKIGQFYGYEHAGVDKNGML
;
A
#
# COMPACT_ATOMS: atom_id res chain seq x y z
N ASP A 1 1.55 -13.82 -1.61
CA ASP A 1 0.91 -15.11 -1.27
C ASP A 1 0.37 -15.04 0.15
N PHE A 2 -0.95 -15.18 0.27
CA PHE A 2 -1.60 -15.25 1.58
C PHE A 2 -1.42 -16.66 2.14
N ASP A 3 -0.69 -16.76 3.25
CA ASP A 3 -0.61 -17.99 4.00
C ASP A 3 -1.92 -18.19 4.79
N ALA A 4 -2.77 -19.11 4.34
CA ALA A 4 -4.07 -19.39 4.92
C ALA A 4 -4.02 -19.81 6.41
N TYR A 5 -2.85 -20.19 6.90
CA TYR A 5 -2.67 -20.64 8.29
C TYR A 5 -2.17 -19.53 9.24
N ARG A 6 -1.98 -18.30 8.77
CA ARG A 6 -1.51 -17.16 9.59
C ARG A 6 -2.43 -16.79 10.75
N SER A 7 -3.71 -17.12 10.66
CA SER A 7 -4.67 -16.93 11.76
C SER A 7 -4.52 -17.98 12.87
N LEU A 8 -3.84 -19.10 12.59
CA LEU A 8 -3.74 -20.24 13.49
C LEU A 8 -2.39 -20.30 14.21
N SER A 9 -2.38 -20.91 15.37
CA SER A 9 -1.15 -21.28 16.06
C SER A 9 -0.48 -22.43 15.31
N THR A 10 0.58 -22.13 14.59
CA THR A 10 1.40 -23.10 13.87
C THR A 10 2.65 -23.44 14.67
N TYR A 11 3.12 -24.69 14.57
CA TYR A 11 4.29 -25.17 15.24
C TYR A 11 5.32 -25.66 14.21
N SER A 12 6.58 -25.34 14.43
CA SER A 12 7.71 -25.83 13.65
C SER A 12 8.65 -26.67 14.53
N GLY A 13 9.44 -27.52 13.88
CA GLY A 13 10.45 -28.31 14.59
C GLY A 13 11.49 -27.40 15.26
N TYR A 14 11.67 -27.57 16.56
CA TYR A 14 12.58 -26.79 17.38
C TYR A 14 13.52 -27.71 18.16
N GLY A 15 14.61 -28.11 17.51
CA GLY A 15 15.62 -28.94 18.12
C GLY A 15 15.23 -30.41 18.30
N VAL A 16 16.15 -31.16 18.87
CA VAL A 16 16.00 -32.56 19.22
C VAL A 16 16.48 -32.75 20.66
N TYR A 17 15.70 -33.43 21.45
CA TYR A 17 15.92 -33.60 22.87
C TYR A 17 16.10 -35.10 23.21
N LEU A 18 17.01 -35.43 24.11
CA LEU A 18 17.18 -36.78 24.60
C LEU A 18 16.29 -36.96 25.84
N ILE A 19 15.25 -37.80 25.71
CA ILE A 19 14.33 -38.15 26.80
C ILE A 19 14.27 -39.67 26.88
N ASP A 20 14.51 -40.23 28.07
CA ASP A 20 14.53 -41.69 28.32
C ASP A 20 15.44 -42.48 27.34
N ASN A 21 16.60 -41.89 27.01
CA ASN A 21 17.59 -42.43 26.08
C ASN A 21 17.12 -42.50 24.61
N GLU A 22 16.03 -41.80 24.24
CA GLU A 22 15.53 -41.64 22.87
C GLU A 22 15.58 -40.18 22.42
N TRP A 23 15.98 -39.98 21.14
CA TRP A 23 16.00 -38.65 20.53
C TRP A 23 14.60 -38.26 20.06
N ILE A 24 13.98 -37.29 20.75
CA ILE A 24 12.64 -36.80 20.46
C ILE A 24 12.72 -35.41 19.82
N LYS A 25 12.02 -35.24 18.69
CA LYS A 25 11.91 -33.94 18.02
C LYS A 25 10.99 -33.02 18.81
N GLY A 26 11.52 -31.87 19.21
CA GLY A 26 10.73 -30.81 19.83
C GLY A 26 10.00 -29.95 18.81
N TYR A 27 8.92 -29.31 19.24
CA TYR A 27 8.15 -28.34 18.45
C TYR A 27 7.91 -27.08 19.27
N ALA A 28 7.99 -25.93 18.60
CA ALA A 28 7.66 -24.64 19.20
C ALA A 28 6.73 -23.85 18.27
N PRO A 29 5.95 -22.89 18.78
CA PRO A 29 5.22 -21.97 17.94
C PRO A 29 6.13 -21.33 16.90
N SER A 30 5.67 -21.13 15.69
CA SER A 30 6.47 -20.57 14.58
C SER A 30 6.15 -19.11 14.29
N LEU A 31 5.04 -18.60 14.84
CA LEU A 31 4.59 -17.22 14.68
C LEU A 31 3.62 -16.83 15.81
N ASN A 32 3.34 -15.54 15.94
CA ASN A 32 2.23 -15.05 16.73
C ASN A 32 0.95 -15.22 15.93
N ALA A 33 0.05 -16.10 16.39
CA ALA A 33 -1.25 -16.30 15.76
C ALA A 33 -2.16 -15.09 15.99
N ASN A 34 -2.99 -14.78 14.99
CA ASN A 34 -4.06 -13.80 15.10
C ASN A 34 -5.39 -14.44 14.67
N PRO A 35 -6.22 -14.92 15.64
CA PRO A 35 -7.50 -15.53 15.30
C PRO A 35 -8.51 -14.58 14.64
N ASP A 36 -8.34 -13.26 14.85
CA ASP A 36 -9.21 -12.22 14.32
C ASP A 36 -8.82 -11.77 12.91
N LEU A 37 -7.84 -12.46 12.30
CA LEU A 37 -7.37 -12.12 10.96
C LEU A 37 -8.47 -12.29 9.92
N ALA A 38 -8.74 -11.23 9.16
CA ALA A 38 -9.76 -11.18 8.15
C ALA A 38 -9.18 -10.92 6.74
N TRP A 39 -9.98 -11.16 5.71
CA TRP A 39 -9.62 -10.83 4.35
C TRP A 39 -9.67 -9.32 4.10
N GLU A 40 -8.72 -8.83 3.32
CA GLU A 40 -8.79 -7.47 2.77
C GLU A 40 -10.02 -7.32 1.89
N LYS A 41 -10.71 -6.19 2.01
CA LYS A 41 -11.91 -5.86 1.25
C LYS A 41 -11.65 -4.69 0.33
N SER A 42 -11.92 -4.87 -0.96
CA SER A 42 -11.85 -3.80 -1.94
C SER A 42 -13.22 -3.49 -2.51
N THR A 43 -13.58 -2.21 -2.50
CA THR A 43 -14.80 -1.68 -3.12
C THR A 43 -14.40 -0.66 -4.16
N ALA A 44 -14.97 -0.75 -5.36
CA ALA A 44 -14.73 0.20 -6.43
C ALA A 44 -16.06 0.74 -6.95
N PHE A 45 -16.10 2.05 -7.16
CA PHE A 45 -17.17 2.75 -7.84
C PHE A 45 -16.57 3.51 -9.02
N ASN A 46 -17.07 3.26 -10.22
CA ASN A 46 -16.67 3.98 -11.42
C ASN A 46 -17.93 4.51 -12.11
N VAL A 47 -17.83 5.73 -12.61
CA VAL A 47 -18.85 6.33 -13.47
C VAL A 47 -18.16 7.06 -14.61
N GLY A 48 -18.61 6.84 -15.83
CA GLY A 48 -18.02 7.43 -17.01
C GLY A 48 -19.05 7.81 -18.06
N VAL A 49 -18.63 8.67 -18.95
CA VAL A 49 -19.39 9.10 -20.13
C VAL A 49 -18.49 9.00 -21.34
N ASP A 50 -18.94 8.22 -22.32
CA ASP A 50 -18.34 8.18 -23.66
C ASP A 50 -19.15 9.04 -24.60
N PHE A 51 -18.49 9.76 -25.48
CA PHE A 51 -19.17 10.61 -26.45
C PHE A 51 -18.51 10.53 -27.83
N VAL A 52 -19.36 10.70 -28.84
CA VAL A 52 -18.96 10.78 -30.24
C VAL A 52 -19.65 11.97 -30.87
N ALA A 53 -18.90 12.79 -31.61
CA ALA A 53 -19.40 14.00 -32.24
C ALA A 53 -18.79 14.21 -33.62
N PHE A 54 -19.36 15.17 -34.39
CA PHE A 54 -18.86 15.58 -35.72
C PHE A 54 -18.71 14.43 -36.70
N ASP A 55 -19.77 13.67 -36.94
CA ASP A 55 -19.76 12.48 -37.82
C ASP A 55 -18.66 11.45 -37.43
N SER A 56 -18.54 11.19 -36.15
CA SER A 56 -17.57 10.27 -35.56
C SER A 56 -16.11 10.74 -35.67
N ARG A 57 -15.84 11.98 -36.01
CA ARG A 57 -14.48 12.52 -36.07
C ARG A 57 -13.93 12.88 -34.70
N LEU A 58 -14.77 13.19 -33.74
CA LEU A 58 -14.39 13.42 -32.35
C LEU A 58 -14.93 12.29 -31.48
N ARG A 59 -14.04 11.64 -30.77
CA ARG A 59 -14.36 10.58 -29.78
C ARG A 59 -13.70 10.93 -28.47
N GLY A 60 -14.36 10.66 -27.38
CA GLY A 60 -13.76 10.88 -26.07
C GLY A 60 -14.51 10.18 -24.97
N SER A 61 -13.85 10.08 -23.83
CA SER A 61 -14.41 9.56 -22.58
C SER A 61 -13.97 10.42 -21.41
N VAL A 62 -14.81 10.47 -20.39
CA VAL A 62 -14.46 11.03 -19.08
C VAL A 62 -14.96 10.04 -18.04
N GLU A 63 -14.08 9.61 -17.16
CA GLU A 63 -14.38 8.65 -16.11
C GLU A 63 -13.95 9.20 -14.74
N TYR A 64 -14.80 9.01 -13.73
CA TYR A 64 -14.47 9.22 -12.33
C TYR A 64 -14.43 7.86 -11.62
N PHE A 65 -13.43 7.66 -10.78
CA PHE A 65 -13.30 6.46 -9.96
C PHE A 65 -13.10 6.79 -8.47
N ASP A 66 -13.69 5.96 -7.60
CA ASP A 66 -13.45 5.89 -6.16
C ASP A 66 -13.23 4.43 -5.78
N ARG A 67 -12.02 4.10 -5.35
CA ARG A 67 -11.64 2.74 -4.92
C ARG A 67 -11.20 2.80 -3.47
N ARG A 68 -11.72 1.86 -2.65
CA ARG A 68 -11.38 1.75 -1.23
C ARG A 68 -10.92 0.34 -0.95
N SER A 69 -9.78 0.21 -0.27
CA SER A 69 -9.30 -1.05 0.27
C SER A 69 -9.25 -0.93 1.78
N GLN A 70 -9.96 -1.83 2.46
CA GLN A 70 -10.13 -1.87 3.91
C GLN A 70 -9.51 -3.14 4.47
N ASP A 71 -9.23 -3.14 5.75
CA ASP A 71 -8.69 -4.28 6.49
C ASP A 71 -7.33 -4.75 5.91
N LEU A 72 -6.48 -3.80 5.47
CA LEU A 72 -5.17 -4.10 4.88
C LEU A 72 -4.30 -4.88 5.86
N LEU A 73 -3.65 -5.92 5.36
CA LEU A 73 -2.78 -6.78 6.14
C LEU A 73 -1.42 -6.10 6.38
N TYR A 74 -0.99 -6.06 7.63
CA TYR A 74 0.28 -5.47 8.02
C TYR A 74 0.96 -6.26 9.13
N ASN A 75 2.29 -6.40 9.06
CA ASN A 75 3.08 -6.97 10.14
C ASN A 75 3.34 -5.92 11.21
N TYR A 76 2.51 -5.94 12.24
CA TYR A 76 2.61 -5.03 13.38
C TYR A 76 3.72 -5.46 14.33
N THR A 77 4.50 -4.50 14.86
CA THR A 77 5.52 -4.77 15.86
C THR A 77 4.87 -5.05 17.20
N ALA A 78 4.99 -6.28 17.67
CA ALA A 78 4.38 -6.75 18.90
C ALA A 78 5.37 -6.68 20.08
N PRO A 79 4.94 -6.24 21.27
CA PRO A 79 5.80 -6.21 22.46
C PRO A 79 6.11 -7.62 22.94
N GLN A 80 7.32 -7.83 23.41
CA GLN A 80 7.76 -9.09 24.02
C GLN A 80 8.15 -8.83 25.49
N PRO A 81 7.48 -9.43 26.48
CA PRO A 81 6.23 -10.21 26.43
C PRO A 81 4.98 -9.31 26.22
N PRO A 82 3.77 -9.81 25.95
CA PRO A 82 3.36 -11.22 26.05
C PRO A 82 3.55 -12.04 24.77
N PHE A 83 3.85 -11.40 23.64
CA PHE A 83 4.05 -12.10 22.37
C PHE A 83 5.39 -12.86 22.34
N ILE A 84 5.41 -14.01 21.65
CA ILE A 84 6.62 -14.84 21.51
C ILE A 84 7.57 -14.20 20.49
N TYR A 85 7.01 -13.67 19.41
CA TYR A 85 7.74 -13.00 18.33
C TYR A 85 7.46 -11.50 18.33
N ASN A 86 8.39 -10.73 17.81
CA ASN A 86 8.32 -9.27 17.74
C ASN A 86 7.38 -8.73 16.65
N THR A 87 6.70 -9.60 15.90
CA THR A 87 5.73 -9.22 14.87
C THR A 87 4.48 -10.08 14.93
N ILE A 88 3.34 -9.49 14.61
CA ILE A 88 2.06 -10.17 14.43
C ILE A 88 1.38 -9.61 13.18
N LEU A 89 0.79 -10.49 12.37
CA LEU A 89 0.00 -10.07 11.20
C LEU A 89 -1.38 -9.61 11.67
N VAL A 90 -1.79 -8.41 11.27
CA VAL A 90 -3.04 -7.79 11.70
C VAL A 90 -3.73 -7.08 10.54
N ASN A 91 -5.03 -6.90 10.65
CA ASN A 91 -5.80 -6.07 9.73
C ASN A 91 -5.82 -4.63 10.27
N VAL A 92 -5.01 -3.77 9.67
CA VAL A 92 -5.00 -2.34 9.98
C VAL A 92 -4.86 -1.55 8.69
N GLY A 93 -5.53 -0.42 8.65
CA GLY A 93 -5.43 0.49 7.53
C GLY A 93 -6.58 0.40 6.54
N THR A 94 -6.87 1.55 6.01
CA THR A 94 -7.82 1.75 4.91
C THR A 94 -7.24 2.75 3.95
N THR A 95 -7.19 2.39 2.68
CA THR A 95 -6.77 3.31 1.63
C THR A 95 -7.95 3.73 0.76
N LYS A 96 -7.88 4.94 0.26
CA LYS A 96 -8.83 5.49 -0.70
C LYS A 96 -8.07 6.04 -1.90
N ASN A 97 -8.42 5.57 -3.08
CA ASN A 97 -7.88 6.04 -4.35
C ASN A 97 -9.00 6.63 -5.20
N THR A 98 -8.94 7.93 -5.46
CA THR A 98 -9.94 8.66 -6.24
C THR A 98 -9.29 9.44 -7.37
N GLY A 99 -9.97 9.53 -8.50
CA GLY A 99 -9.45 10.29 -9.62
C GLY A 99 -10.41 10.46 -10.77
N ILE A 100 -9.93 11.21 -11.76
CA ILE A 100 -10.62 11.45 -13.02
C ILE A 100 -9.66 11.09 -14.15
N GLU A 101 -10.17 10.38 -15.13
CA GLU A 101 -9.47 10.05 -16.37
C GLU A 101 -10.28 10.63 -17.54
N ALA A 102 -9.58 11.17 -18.53
CA ALA A 102 -10.19 11.68 -19.73
C ALA A 102 -9.37 11.30 -20.96
N SER A 103 -10.06 10.90 -22.00
CA SER A 103 -9.47 10.67 -23.33
C SER A 103 -10.19 11.49 -24.38
N LEU A 104 -9.44 12.00 -25.34
CA LEU A 104 -9.99 12.70 -26.48
C LEU A 104 -9.21 12.32 -27.74
N GLU A 105 -9.91 11.95 -28.78
CA GLU A 105 -9.34 11.59 -30.07
C GLU A 105 -10.06 12.33 -31.19
N TYR A 106 -9.30 12.89 -32.13
CA TYR A 106 -9.86 13.66 -33.22
C TYR A 106 -9.23 13.28 -34.57
N ASP A 107 -10.07 12.98 -35.56
CA ASP A 107 -9.67 12.73 -36.94
C ASP A 107 -9.50 14.05 -37.66
N VAL A 108 -8.26 14.57 -37.71
CA VAL A 108 -7.93 15.85 -38.34
C VAL A 108 -8.15 15.77 -39.85
N LEU A 109 -7.66 14.71 -40.47
CA LEU A 109 -7.82 14.41 -41.90
C LEU A 109 -8.41 13.01 -42.06
N SER A 110 -9.63 12.91 -42.56
CA SER A 110 -10.33 11.63 -42.71
C SER A 110 -10.81 11.35 -44.15
N LYS A 111 -10.87 12.36 -45.01
CA LYS A 111 -11.44 12.29 -46.38
C LYS A 111 -10.40 12.32 -47.49
N THR A 112 -9.10 12.24 -47.19
CA THR A 112 -7.99 12.29 -48.12
C THR A 112 -7.27 10.95 -48.19
N ALA A 113 -6.36 10.77 -49.17
CA ALA A 113 -5.48 9.60 -49.20
C ALA A 113 -4.56 9.52 -47.98
N PHE A 114 -4.27 10.65 -47.32
CA PHE A 114 -3.57 10.75 -46.06
C PHE A 114 -4.60 10.90 -44.93
N LYS A 115 -4.54 9.99 -43.97
CA LYS A 115 -5.37 10.04 -42.74
C LYS A 115 -4.52 10.47 -41.58
N TRP A 116 -5.01 11.40 -40.79
CA TRP A 116 -4.34 11.87 -39.59
C TRP A 116 -5.32 11.96 -38.44
N THR A 117 -5.07 11.14 -37.40
CA THR A 117 -5.78 11.16 -36.12
C THR A 117 -4.83 11.66 -35.05
N THR A 118 -5.29 12.51 -34.17
CA THR A 118 -4.56 12.96 -32.96
C THR A 118 -5.37 12.66 -31.74
N GLY A 119 -4.69 12.39 -30.61
CA GLY A 119 -5.37 12.11 -29.36
C GLY A 119 -4.57 12.60 -28.16
N VAL A 120 -5.27 12.83 -27.07
CA VAL A 120 -4.74 13.17 -25.77
C VAL A 120 -5.42 12.35 -24.70
N ASN A 121 -4.62 11.79 -23.75
CA ASN A 121 -5.09 11.16 -22.55
C ASN A 121 -4.62 11.99 -21.36
N TRP A 122 -5.53 12.24 -20.44
CA TRP A 122 -5.25 12.95 -19.22
C TRP A 122 -5.79 12.18 -18.04
N SER A 123 -5.00 12.07 -16.96
CA SER A 123 -5.43 11.45 -15.72
C SER A 123 -4.94 12.24 -14.53
N MET A 124 -5.77 12.35 -13.52
CA MET A 124 -5.45 12.94 -12.24
C MET A 124 -6.10 12.13 -11.14
N GLY A 125 -5.29 11.70 -10.17
CA GLY A 125 -5.79 10.94 -9.05
C GLY A 125 -4.89 11.05 -7.84
N GLU A 126 -5.43 10.67 -6.69
CA GLU A 126 -4.66 10.59 -5.46
C GLU A 126 -5.04 9.35 -4.65
N THR A 127 -4.04 8.79 -3.99
CA THR A 127 -4.23 7.71 -3.02
C THR A 127 -3.90 8.22 -1.64
N LYS A 128 -4.87 8.09 -0.72
CA LYS A 128 -4.73 8.47 0.69
C LYS A 128 -4.87 7.25 1.59
N LEU A 129 -4.11 7.25 2.68
CA LEU A 129 -4.35 6.38 3.80
C LEU A 129 -5.39 7.04 4.71
N THR A 130 -6.64 6.57 4.68
CA THR A 130 -7.73 7.18 5.44
C THR A 130 -7.84 6.69 6.86
N LYS A 131 -7.27 5.50 7.15
CA LYS A 131 -7.19 4.92 8.49
C LYS A 131 -5.92 4.07 8.58
N LEU A 132 -5.14 4.23 9.62
CA LEU A 132 -3.90 3.47 9.86
C LEU A 132 -4.00 2.59 11.10
N SER A 133 -4.88 2.89 12.03
CA SER A 133 -5.00 2.23 13.32
C SER A 133 -6.34 1.51 13.45
N SER A 134 -6.36 0.47 14.29
CA SER A 134 -7.60 -0.15 14.78
C SER A 134 -7.77 0.15 16.27
N ASP A 135 -8.85 -0.32 16.89
CA ASP A 135 -9.07 -0.13 18.32
C ASP A 135 -8.00 -0.83 19.19
N VAL A 136 -7.37 -1.87 18.65
CA VAL A 136 -6.35 -2.67 19.34
C VAL A 136 -4.94 -2.27 18.93
N TYR A 137 -4.72 -2.01 17.64
CA TYR A 137 -3.39 -1.74 17.07
C TYR A 137 -3.29 -0.27 16.69
N GLN A 138 -2.49 0.49 17.45
CA GLN A 138 -2.32 1.92 17.28
C GLN A 138 -0.99 2.22 16.56
N MET A 139 -1.06 2.92 15.44
CA MET A 139 0.12 3.39 14.70
C MET A 139 -0.07 4.85 14.33
N ALA A 140 0.91 5.69 14.68
CA ALA A 140 0.88 7.11 14.32
C ALA A 140 1.27 7.33 12.85
N TYR A 141 2.22 6.55 12.37
CA TYR A 141 2.75 6.63 11.01
C TYR A 141 3.38 5.29 10.60
N LEU A 142 3.63 5.15 9.30
CA LEU A 142 4.33 4.04 8.69
C LEU A 142 5.50 4.58 7.89
N ASP A 143 6.72 4.23 8.30
CA ASP A 143 7.94 4.59 7.59
C ASP A 143 8.32 3.50 6.58
N LEU A 144 8.58 3.89 5.35
CA LEU A 144 8.90 2.99 4.25
C LEU A 144 10.23 3.38 3.60
N TYR A 145 10.94 2.35 3.14
CA TYR A 145 12.19 2.48 2.39
C TYR A 145 13.28 3.25 3.17
N GLN A 146 13.93 2.53 4.08
CA GLN A 146 15.07 3.05 4.82
C GLN A 146 16.17 3.55 3.86
N LYS A 147 16.73 4.71 4.15
CA LYS A 147 17.83 5.26 3.38
C LYS A 147 19.03 4.32 3.42
N PRO A 148 19.71 4.04 2.30
CA PRO A 148 20.92 3.23 2.31
C PRO A 148 22.05 3.98 3.01
N GLY A 149 22.80 3.25 3.82
CA GLY A 149 24.00 3.78 4.50
C GLY A 149 24.23 3.11 5.86
N PRO A 150 25.48 2.97 6.29
CA PRO A 150 25.81 2.42 7.60
C PRO A 150 25.22 3.28 8.72
N GLY A 151 24.39 2.68 9.57
CA GLY A 151 23.77 3.35 10.72
C GLY A 151 22.64 4.32 10.39
N SER A 152 22.16 4.36 9.15
CA SER A 152 21.01 5.20 8.80
C SER A 152 19.73 4.66 9.44
N SER A 153 19.06 5.50 10.24
CA SER A 153 17.72 5.24 10.79
C SER A 153 16.64 6.06 10.07
N GLU A 154 16.99 6.76 9.01
CA GLU A 154 16.07 7.62 8.28
C GLU A 154 15.36 6.88 7.15
N TYR A 155 14.14 7.34 6.84
CA TYR A 155 13.28 6.79 5.80
C TYR A 155 13.00 7.83 4.73
N PHE A 156 12.73 7.36 3.49
CA PHE A 156 12.40 8.26 2.38
C PHE A 156 10.92 8.64 2.35
N PHE A 157 10.05 7.77 2.86
CA PHE A 157 8.61 7.98 2.82
C PHE A 157 8.04 7.76 4.20
N ARG A 158 7.12 8.62 4.58
CA ARG A 158 6.27 8.47 5.75
C ARG A 158 4.82 8.58 5.33
N ILE A 159 4.01 7.66 5.80
CA ILE A 159 2.58 7.64 5.57
C ILE A 159 1.89 7.84 6.92
N GLU A 160 1.05 8.86 7.01
CA GLU A 160 0.25 9.19 8.18
C GLU A 160 -1.23 9.06 7.84
N GLU A 161 -2.07 8.90 8.85
CA GLU A 161 -3.52 8.89 8.65
C GLU A 161 -4.00 10.21 8.05
N GLY A 162 -4.79 10.14 6.97
CA GLY A 162 -5.20 11.28 6.15
C GLY A 162 -4.16 11.74 5.12
N GLY A 163 -2.92 11.23 5.20
CA GLY A 163 -1.82 11.58 4.30
C GLY A 163 -1.90 10.86 2.94
N LYS A 164 -1.22 11.43 1.95
CA LYS A 164 -1.07 10.84 0.62
C LYS A 164 -0.01 9.75 0.64
N ILE A 165 -0.29 8.64 -0.05
CA ILE A 165 0.70 7.58 -0.27
C ILE A 165 1.70 8.04 -1.33
N GLY A 166 3.00 7.84 -1.06
CA GLY A 166 4.10 8.25 -1.96
C GLY A 166 4.64 9.65 -1.67
N GLN A 167 4.27 10.25 -0.55
CA GLN A 167 4.83 11.52 -0.12
C GLN A 167 6.22 11.31 0.46
N PHE A 168 7.20 12.09 -0.03
CA PHE A 168 8.56 12.10 0.54
C PHE A 168 8.55 12.70 1.94
N TYR A 169 9.38 12.11 2.79
CA TYR A 169 9.61 12.58 4.15
C TYR A 169 11.10 12.83 4.37
N GLY A 170 11.44 13.97 4.99
CA GLY A 170 12.83 14.30 5.28
C GLY A 170 12.96 15.69 5.88
N TYR A 171 14.21 16.06 6.14
CA TYR A 171 14.51 17.38 6.61
C TYR A 171 14.48 18.38 5.45
N GLU A 172 13.87 19.53 5.69
CA GLU A 172 13.96 20.68 4.80
C GLU A 172 15.25 21.44 5.06
N HIS A 173 16.02 21.72 4.01
CA HIS A 173 17.25 22.44 4.14
C HIS A 173 16.98 23.92 4.41
N ALA A 174 17.30 24.40 5.63
CA ALA A 174 17.07 25.78 6.04
C ALA A 174 18.15 26.76 5.56
N GLY A 175 19.17 26.27 4.85
CA GLY A 175 20.33 27.05 4.40
C GLY A 175 21.56 26.77 5.24
N VAL A 176 22.64 27.48 4.90
CA VAL A 176 23.93 27.39 5.63
C VAL A 176 24.07 28.65 6.48
N ASP A 177 24.49 28.52 7.73
CA ASP A 177 24.70 29.62 8.61
C ASP A 177 25.96 30.44 8.18
N LYS A 178 26.19 31.58 8.83
CA LYS A 178 27.33 32.43 8.54
C LYS A 178 28.72 31.79 8.82
N ASN A 179 28.76 30.63 9.47
CA ASN A 179 29.99 29.86 9.73
C ASN A 179 30.12 28.67 8.77
N GLY A 180 29.20 28.52 7.79
CA GLY A 180 29.19 27.41 6.82
C GLY A 180 28.63 26.09 7.37
N MET A 181 27.90 26.13 8.48
CA MET A 181 27.28 24.95 9.10
C MET A 181 25.84 24.80 8.64
N LEU A 182 25.39 23.53 8.49
CA LEU A 182 24.00 23.15 8.18
C LEU A 182 23.12 23.22 9.42
#